data_6c8689065adb28a3d3fe7413d0e8f4f9
#
_entry.id   6c8689065adb28a3d3fe7413d0e8f4f9
#
_cell.length_a   1.000
_cell.length_b   1.000
_cell.length_c   1.000
_cell.angle_alpha   90.00
_cell.angle_beta   90.00
_cell.angle_gamma   90.00
#
_symmetry.space_group_name_H-M   'P 1'
#
loop_
_entity.id
_entity.type
_entity.pdbx_description
1 polymer ?
#
loop_
_entity_poly.entity_id
_entity_poly.type
_entity_poly.pdbx_seq_one_letter_code
_entity_poly.pdbx_strand_id
1 'polypeptide(L)'
;MNKIIYAFLTILVFASCASQYNIQGSSNISTLDGRKLYLKVLKDNDFKNIDSCDVVHGQFQFNGTFDTVRMANIFMEDESVMPLVIETGDITIKIDNTQQTVSGTPLNDELFKFFNKYNQLKNQEAELVHTHDRAIMNGQDMDVVTSRLNAEAQRLTELEDKLVTSFVTENFDNVLGPGVFFMVTIGNPYPELTPWIEDIMSKATDKFKNDAYVKDYYKKAQENQAIMNGMKTPDMPPAPAGAPGMAPQMPQQAPEGPTPNEMAKPTE
;
A
#
# COMPACT_ATOMS: atom_id res chain seq x y z
N MET A 1 -9.87 61.13 13.10
CA MET A 1 -10.68 59.92 13.35
C MET A 1 -10.66 58.91 12.17
N ASN A 2 -10.58 59.35 10.91
CA ASN A 2 -10.62 58.42 9.75
C ASN A 2 -9.41 57.48 9.60
N LYS A 3 -8.23 57.85 10.10
CA LYS A 3 -7.02 56.99 10.00
C LYS A 3 -7.04 55.77 10.93
N ILE A 4 -7.77 55.86 12.05
CA ILE A 4 -7.94 54.76 13.01
C ILE A 4 -8.95 53.72 12.49
N ILE A 5 -9.97 54.16 11.74
CA ILE A 5 -10.96 53.25 11.12
C ILE A 5 -10.33 52.39 10.01
N TYR A 6 -9.40 52.95 9.23
CA TYR A 6 -8.68 52.18 8.20
C TYR A 6 -7.72 51.14 8.81
N ALA A 7 -7.09 51.46 9.97
CA ALA A 7 -6.25 50.49 10.67
C ALA A 7 -7.05 49.31 11.25
N PHE A 8 -8.30 49.53 11.67
CA PHE A 8 -9.17 48.46 12.16
C PHE A 8 -9.75 47.58 11.01
N LEU A 9 -9.96 48.17 9.81
CA LEU A 9 -10.46 47.44 8.67
C LEU A 9 -9.40 46.53 8.02
N THR A 10 -8.11 46.88 8.17
CA THR A 10 -7.02 46.05 7.64
C THR A 10 -6.66 44.82 8.50
N ILE A 11 -7.08 44.77 9.75
CA ILE A 11 -6.83 43.65 10.67
C ILE A 11 -7.84 42.48 10.41
N LEU A 12 -8.97 42.75 9.77
CA LEU A 12 -10.03 41.78 9.53
C LEU A 12 -9.77 40.88 8.31
N VAL A 13 -8.69 41.07 7.55
CA VAL A 13 -8.46 40.33 6.27
C VAL A 13 -7.57 39.10 6.47
N PHE A 14 -7.02 38.84 7.63
CA PHE A 14 -6.17 37.68 7.92
C PHE A 14 -6.83 36.58 8.79
N ALA A 15 -8.15 36.44 8.74
CA ALA A 15 -8.77 35.20 9.16
C ALA A 15 -8.45 34.15 8.08
N SER A 16 -7.23 33.64 8.07
CA SER A 16 -6.93 32.38 7.36
C SER A 16 -7.85 31.34 7.97
N CYS A 17 -8.90 30.95 7.24
CA CYS A 17 -9.70 29.78 7.58
C CYS A 17 -8.81 28.55 7.40
N ALA A 18 -7.98 28.23 8.39
CA ALA A 18 -7.33 26.95 8.43
C ALA A 18 -8.41 25.87 8.50
N SER A 19 -8.39 24.94 7.55
CA SER A 19 -9.27 23.79 7.58
C SER A 19 -8.99 22.97 8.82
N GLN A 20 -10.03 22.42 9.46
CA GLN A 20 -9.90 21.63 10.68
C GLN A 20 -10.43 20.22 10.43
N TYR A 21 -9.77 19.24 11.02
CA TYR A 21 -10.26 17.88 11.13
C TYR A 21 -10.61 17.56 12.58
N ASN A 22 -11.64 16.74 12.75
CA ASN A 22 -12.03 16.15 14.01
C ASN A 22 -12.23 14.65 13.78
N ILE A 23 -11.34 13.85 14.34
CA ILE A 23 -11.39 12.38 14.23
C ILE A 23 -11.78 11.83 15.58
N GLN A 24 -12.91 11.15 15.66
CA GLN A 24 -13.38 10.45 16.85
C GLN A 24 -13.37 8.96 16.61
N GLY A 25 -12.69 8.23 17.49
CA GLY A 25 -12.53 6.80 17.36
C GLY A 25 -13.04 6.03 18.57
N SER A 26 -13.53 4.82 18.29
CA SER A 26 -13.91 3.85 19.32
C SER A 26 -13.39 2.46 18.99
N SER A 27 -13.02 1.71 20.03
CA SER A 27 -12.59 0.32 19.92
C SER A 27 -13.17 -0.53 21.04
N ASN A 28 -13.55 -1.76 20.71
CA ASN A 28 -13.91 -2.79 21.70
C ASN A 28 -12.75 -3.78 21.93
N ILE A 29 -11.59 -3.54 21.34
CA ILE A 29 -10.39 -4.37 21.50
C ILE A 29 -9.68 -3.97 22.79
N SER A 30 -9.72 -4.83 23.79
CA SER A 30 -9.16 -4.55 25.12
C SER A 30 -7.65 -4.30 25.10
N THR A 31 -6.90 -4.88 24.14
CA THR A 31 -5.45 -4.68 23.99
C THR A 31 -5.09 -3.29 23.43
N LEU A 32 -6.05 -2.55 22.90
CA LEU A 32 -5.85 -1.16 22.46
C LEU A 32 -5.99 -0.17 23.62
N ASP A 33 -6.70 -0.52 24.70
CA ASP A 33 -6.88 0.38 25.84
C ASP A 33 -5.55 0.68 26.52
N GLY A 34 -5.28 1.95 26.81
CA GLY A 34 -4.01 2.43 27.34
C GLY A 34 -2.86 2.51 26.30
N ARG A 35 -3.09 2.17 25.03
CA ARG A 35 -2.10 2.34 23.97
C ARG A 35 -2.12 3.73 23.37
N LYS A 36 -0.97 4.15 22.86
CA LYS A 36 -0.83 5.41 22.12
C LYS A 36 -1.00 5.15 20.62
N LEU A 37 -1.88 5.95 20.01
CA LEU A 37 -2.07 5.98 18.56
C LEU A 37 -1.40 7.23 17.98
N TYR A 38 -0.88 7.10 16.78
CA TYR A 38 -0.21 8.15 16.03
C TYR A 38 -0.91 8.37 14.70
N LEU A 39 -1.21 9.61 14.38
CA LEU A 39 -1.70 10.00 13.06
C LEU A 39 -0.49 10.42 12.21
N LYS A 40 -0.18 9.64 11.18
CA LYS A 40 0.99 9.88 10.31
C LYS A 40 0.54 10.14 8.87
N VAL A 41 1.26 11.01 8.18
CA VAL A 41 1.09 11.29 6.75
C VAL A 41 2.35 10.89 5.98
N LEU A 42 2.19 10.43 4.75
CA LEU A 42 3.32 10.17 3.87
C LEU A 42 3.89 11.52 3.35
N LYS A 43 5.17 11.74 3.59
CA LYS A 43 5.90 12.89 3.09
C LYS A 43 7.32 12.49 2.75
N ASP A 44 7.76 12.80 1.53
CA ASP A 44 9.11 12.47 1.04
C ASP A 44 9.46 10.97 1.18
N ASN A 45 8.48 10.09 0.85
CA ASN A 45 8.55 8.63 0.97
C ASN A 45 8.75 8.10 2.40
N ASP A 46 8.47 8.92 3.43
CA ASP A 46 8.54 8.54 4.83
C ASP A 46 7.27 8.96 5.59
N PHE A 47 6.88 8.18 6.61
CA PHE A 47 5.74 8.52 7.45
C PHE A 47 6.13 9.54 8.52
N LYS A 48 5.51 10.72 8.46
CA LYS A 48 5.70 11.79 9.45
C LYS A 48 4.52 11.85 10.40
N ASN A 49 4.81 11.82 11.70
CA ASN A 49 3.82 12.01 12.73
C ASN A 49 3.31 13.46 12.73
N ILE A 50 1.98 13.62 12.70
CA ILE A 50 1.33 14.93 12.76
C ILE A 50 0.49 15.11 14.00
N ASP A 51 0.02 14.02 14.62
CA ASP A 51 -0.75 14.04 15.87
C ASP A 51 -0.62 12.71 16.62
N SER A 52 -0.95 12.68 17.91
CA SER A 52 -1.01 11.46 18.70
C SER A 52 -2.02 11.58 19.84
N CYS A 53 -2.64 10.46 20.22
CA CYS A 53 -3.56 10.38 21.34
C CYS A 53 -3.43 9.04 22.06
N ASP A 54 -3.90 8.99 23.31
CA ASP A 54 -4.01 7.75 24.06
C ASP A 54 -5.43 7.18 23.90
N VAL A 55 -5.56 5.85 23.86
CA VAL A 55 -6.85 5.18 23.92
C VAL A 55 -7.26 5.04 25.37
N VAL A 56 -8.39 5.63 25.75
CA VAL A 56 -8.91 5.61 27.11
C VAL A 56 -10.33 5.05 27.12
N HIS A 57 -10.52 3.94 27.81
CA HIS A 57 -11.81 3.22 27.81
C HIS A 57 -12.34 2.92 26.42
N GLY A 58 -11.43 2.53 25.51
CA GLY A 58 -11.75 2.24 24.13
C GLY A 58 -12.12 3.46 23.28
N GLN A 59 -11.91 4.69 23.76
CA GLN A 59 -12.16 5.91 23.00
C GLN A 59 -10.84 6.64 22.72
N PHE A 60 -10.78 7.30 21.54
CA PHE A 60 -9.64 8.13 21.17
C PHE A 60 -10.05 9.26 20.24
N GLN A 61 -9.27 10.32 20.19
CA GLN A 61 -9.58 11.51 19.40
C GLN A 61 -8.32 12.21 18.89
N PHE A 62 -8.37 12.63 17.62
CA PHE A 62 -7.38 13.54 17.03
C PHE A 62 -8.07 14.80 16.55
N ASN A 63 -7.48 15.97 16.82
CA ASN A 63 -7.99 17.26 16.38
C ASN A 63 -6.85 18.12 15.90
N GLY A 64 -7.03 18.78 14.78
CA GLY A 64 -5.99 19.65 14.27
C GLY A 64 -6.41 20.48 13.08
N THR A 65 -5.44 21.20 12.56
CA THR A 65 -5.58 22.00 11.34
C THR A 65 -4.74 21.40 10.23
N PHE A 66 -5.15 21.60 8.99
CA PHE A 66 -4.41 21.17 7.82
C PHE A 66 -4.54 22.20 6.69
N ASP A 67 -3.53 22.24 5.84
CA ASP A 67 -3.49 23.17 4.70
C ASP A 67 -4.11 22.54 3.45
N THR A 68 -3.91 21.23 3.26
CA THR A 68 -4.38 20.48 2.09
C THR A 68 -4.91 19.12 2.49
N VAL A 69 -5.99 18.69 1.84
CA VAL A 69 -6.52 17.32 1.95
C VAL A 69 -5.42 16.32 1.59
N ARG A 70 -5.24 15.29 2.41
CA ARG A 70 -4.18 14.29 2.21
C ARG A 70 -4.52 12.94 2.81
N MET A 71 -3.90 11.90 2.26
CA MET A 71 -3.92 10.58 2.88
C MET A 71 -3.14 10.58 4.18
N ALA A 72 -3.66 9.87 5.16
CA ALA A 72 -3.01 9.61 6.44
C ALA A 72 -3.22 8.16 6.85
N ASN A 73 -2.46 7.71 7.84
CA ASN A 73 -2.63 6.41 8.46
C ASN A 73 -2.58 6.56 9.97
N ILE A 74 -3.42 5.80 10.66
CA ILE A 74 -3.28 5.59 12.09
C ILE A 74 -2.27 4.47 12.31
N PHE A 75 -1.31 4.72 13.19
CA PHE A 75 -0.30 3.77 13.63
C PHE A 75 -0.45 3.48 15.11
N MET A 76 -0.17 2.24 15.48
CA MET A 76 0.13 1.84 16.83
C MET A 76 1.56 1.32 16.84
N GLU A 77 2.43 2.00 17.59
CA GLU A 77 3.89 1.78 17.51
C GLU A 77 4.39 1.98 16.06
N ASP A 78 4.95 0.95 15.43
CA ASP A 78 5.41 1.00 14.04
C ASP A 78 4.47 0.31 13.05
N GLU A 79 3.33 -0.22 13.52
CA GLU A 79 2.36 -0.90 12.69
C GLU A 79 1.25 0.05 12.21
N SER A 80 0.98 0.04 10.91
CA SER A 80 -0.18 0.75 10.33
C SER A 80 -1.46 0.02 10.69
N VAL A 81 -2.34 0.70 11.42
CA VAL A 81 -3.64 0.16 11.82
C VAL A 81 -4.65 0.34 10.70
N MET A 82 -4.77 1.55 10.16
CA MET A 82 -5.74 1.83 9.10
C MET A 82 -5.44 3.16 8.36
N PRO A 83 -5.72 3.22 7.05
CA PRO A 83 -5.67 4.44 6.28
C PRO A 83 -6.94 5.27 6.44
N LEU A 84 -6.80 6.60 6.27
CA LEU A 84 -7.90 7.55 6.20
C LEU A 84 -7.49 8.79 5.40
N VAL A 85 -8.46 9.67 5.15
CA VAL A 85 -8.21 10.98 4.54
C VAL A 85 -8.40 12.07 5.59
N ILE A 86 -7.42 12.97 5.70
CA ILE A 86 -7.58 14.20 6.46
C ILE A 86 -8.29 15.21 5.58
N GLU A 87 -9.53 15.48 5.91
CA GLU A 87 -10.42 16.44 5.24
C GLU A 87 -11.29 17.16 6.27
N THR A 88 -11.95 18.22 5.87
CA THR A 88 -12.84 18.98 6.77
C THR A 88 -14.08 18.19 7.12
N GLY A 89 -14.39 18.12 8.40
CA GLY A 89 -15.58 17.48 8.94
C GLY A 89 -15.29 16.56 10.12
N ASP A 90 -16.33 15.89 10.56
CA ASP A 90 -16.27 14.92 11.65
C ASP A 90 -16.04 13.52 11.07
N ILE A 91 -14.87 12.97 11.31
CA ILE A 91 -14.47 11.64 10.88
C ILE A 91 -14.70 10.68 12.05
N THR A 92 -15.47 9.63 11.81
CA THR A 92 -15.77 8.60 12.82
C THR A 92 -15.03 7.31 12.48
N ILE A 93 -14.30 6.78 13.46
CA ILE A 93 -13.55 5.54 13.36
C ILE A 93 -14.09 4.50 14.33
N LYS A 94 -14.27 3.27 13.85
CA LYS A 94 -14.55 2.12 14.71
C LYS A 94 -13.56 1.01 14.41
N ILE A 95 -12.92 0.51 15.47
CA ILE A 95 -11.96 -0.59 15.39
C ILE A 95 -12.47 -1.71 16.28
N ASP A 96 -12.91 -2.81 15.70
CA ASP A 96 -13.30 -4.00 16.43
C ASP A 96 -12.56 -5.25 15.91
N ASN A 97 -12.77 -6.39 16.57
CA ASN A 97 -12.08 -7.65 16.24
C ASN A 97 -12.42 -8.19 14.85
N THR A 98 -13.49 -7.75 14.24
CA THR A 98 -14.00 -8.27 12.97
C THR A 98 -13.95 -7.25 11.86
N GLN A 99 -13.99 -5.96 12.21
CA GLN A 99 -14.15 -4.89 11.25
C GLN A 99 -13.50 -3.59 11.72
N GLN A 100 -12.87 -2.91 10.77
CA GLN A 100 -12.40 -1.54 10.94
C GLN A 100 -13.21 -0.66 9.99
N THR A 101 -13.74 0.47 10.48
CA THR A 101 -14.53 1.39 9.65
C THR A 101 -14.11 2.84 9.85
N VAL A 102 -14.09 3.58 8.74
CA VAL A 102 -13.97 5.04 8.73
C VAL A 102 -15.16 5.61 7.97
N SER A 103 -15.76 6.68 8.47
CA SER A 103 -16.94 7.29 7.87
C SER A 103 -17.12 8.75 8.31
N GLY A 104 -18.09 9.43 7.72
CA GLY A 104 -18.57 10.75 8.13
C GLY A 104 -18.11 11.88 7.22
N THR A 105 -17.21 11.61 6.27
CA THR A 105 -16.76 12.57 5.28
C THR A 105 -16.66 11.91 3.90
N PRO A 106 -16.84 12.66 2.78
CA PRO A 106 -17.02 12.08 1.46
C PRO A 106 -15.86 11.18 1.00
N LEU A 107 -14.61 11.65 1.16
CA LEU A 107 -13.45 10.87 0.70
C LEU A 107 -13.18 9.66 1.60
N ASN A 108 -13.45 9.77 2.89
CA ASN A 108 -13.35 8.62 3.80
C ASN A 108 -14.43 7.57 3.51
N ASP A 109 -15.66 7.97 3.24
CA ASP A 109 -16.75 7.05 2.89
C ASP A 109 -16.43 6.31 1.58
N GLU A 110 -15.88 7.02 0.57
CA GLU A 110 -15.48 6.45 -0.71
C GLU A 110 -14.31 5.49 -0.55
N LEU A 111 -13.26 5.89 0.17
CA LEU A 111 -12.08 5.07 0.46
C LEU A 111 -12.47 3.78 1.18
N PHE A 112 -13.34 3.89 2.18
CA PHE A 112 -13.76 2.74 2.97
C PHE A 112 -14.62 1.77 2.16
N LYS A 113 -15.49 2.28 1.26
CA LYS A 113 -16.26 1.45 0.33
C LYS A 113 -15.35 0.65 -0.62
N PHE A 114 -14.25 1.27 -1.08
CA PHE A 114 -13.23 0.57 -1.85
C PHE A 114 -12.58 -0.53 -1.02
N PHE A 115 -12.08 -0.22 0.19
CA PHE A 115 -11.40 -1.21 1.04
C PHE A 115 -12.28 -2.39 1.41
N ASN A 116 -13.57 -2.19 1.65
CA ASN A 116 -14.47 -3.31 1.92
C ASN A 116 -14.49 -4.32 0.75
N LYS A 117 -14.54 -3.82 -0.50
CA LYS A 117 -14.51 -4.69 -1.68
C LYS A 117 -13.15 -5.34 -1.87
N TYR A 118 -12.08 -4.56 -1.69
CA TYR A 118 -10.71 -5.03 -1.82
C TYR A 118 -10.41 -6.16 -0.80
N ASN A 119 -10.75 -5.95 0.47
CA ASN A 119 -10.57 -6.94 1.52
C ASN A 119 -11.43 -8.19 1.30
N GLN A 120 -12.62 -8.06 0.72
CA GLN A 120 -13.43 -9.23 0.35
C GLN A 120 -12.72 -10.10 -0.69
N LEU A 121 -12.07 -9.50 -1.70
CA LEU A 121 -11.28 -10.25 -2.69
C LEU A 121 -10.06 -10.89 -2.05
N LYS A 122 -9.32 -10.17 -1.22
CA LYS A 122 -8.16 -10.71 -0.47
C LYS A 122 -8.52 -11.87 0.45
N ASN A 123 -9.66 -11.80 1.13
CA ASN A 123 -10.15 -12.90 1.96
C ASN A 123 -10.52 -14.14 1.11
N GLN A 124 -11.08 -13.94 -0.09
CA GLN A 124 -11.35 -15.03 -1.01
C GLN A 124 -10.05 -15.68 -1.51
N GLU A 125 -9.03 -14.89 -1.84
CA GLU A 125 -7.70 -15.41 -2.19
C GLU A 125 -7.08 -16.23 -1.06
N ALA A 126 -7.13 -15.72 0.18
CA ALA A 126 -6.63 -16.46 1.35
C ALA A 126 -7.37 -17.78 1.56
N GLU A 127 -8.69 -17.85 1.30
CA GLU A 127 -9.47 -19.08 1.42
C GLU A 127 -9.07 -20.15 0.37
N LEU A 128 -8.47 -19.75 -0.77
CA LEU A 128 -7.93 -20.73 -1.74
C LEU A 128 -6.79 -21.54 -1.11
N VAL A 129 -5.92 -20.92 -0.33
CA VAL A 129 -4.83 -21.60 0.38
C VAL A 129 -5.41 -22.63 1.37
N HIS A 130 -6.38 -22.21 2.19
CA HIS A 130 -7.05 -23.14 3.11
C HIS A 130 -7.77 -24.29 2.39
N THR A 131 -8.31 -24.02 1.21
CA THR A 131 -8.98 -25.06 0.40
C THR A 131 -7.98 -26.04 -0.18
N HIS A 132 -6.81 -25.57 -0.60
CA HIS A 132 -5.71 -26.42 -1.05
C HIS A 132 -5.23 -27.35 0.09
N ASP A 133 -4.97 -26.79 1.27
CA ASP A 133 -4.50 -27.57 2.42
C ASP A 133 -5.51 -28.62 2.87
N ARG A 134 -6.80 -28.28 2.89
CA ARG A 134 -7.88 -29.23 3.18
C ARG A 134 -7.96 -30.37 2.14
N ALA A 135 -7.71 -30.07 0.87
CA ALA A 135 -7.72 -31.06 -0.19
C ALA A 135 -6.58 -32.08 -0.02
N ILE A 136 -5.39 -31.62 0.36
CA ILE A 136 -4.24 -32.49 0.69
C ILE A 136 -4.60 -33.40 1.87
N MET A 137 -5.12 -32.84 2.95
CA MET A 137 -5.50 -33.59 4.17
C MET A 137 -6.57 -34.66 3.88
N ASN A 138 -7.47 -34.40 2.93
CA ASN A 138 -8.54 -35.30 2.54
C ASN A 138 -8.15 -36.30 1.43
N GLY A 139 -6.88 -36.30 0.97
CA GLY A 139 -6.39 -37.22 -0.07
C GLY A 139 -7.07 -37.03 -1.44
N GLN A 140 -7.48 -35.80 -1.78
CA GLN A 140 -8.14 -35.51 -3.05
C GLN A 140 -7.12 -35.54 -4.20
N ASP A 141 -7.62 -35.71 -5.43
CA ASP A 141 -6.80 -35.60 -6.63
C ASP A 141 -6.28 -34.16 -6.79
N MET A 142 -4.99 -33.98 -6.51
CA MET A 142 -4.38 -32.66 -6.48
C MET A 142 -4.23 -32.02 -7.86
N ASP A 143 -4.19 -32.78 -8.94
CA ASP A 143 -4.13 -32.21 -10.31
C ASP A 143 -5.44 -31.49 -10.64
N VAL A 144 -6.56 -32.11 -10.29
CA VAL A 144 -7.90 -31.54 -10.47
C VAL A 144 -8.09 -30.33 -9.54
N VAL A 145 -7.71 -30.45 -8.26
CA VAL A 145 -7.85 -29.39 -7.27
C VAL A 145 -7.02 -28.17 -7.66
N THR A 146 -5.73 -28.36 -7.97
CA THR A 146 -4.81 -27.27 -8.34
C THR A 146 -5.29 -26.55 -9.61
N SER A 147 -5.73 -27.28 -10.63
CA SER A 147 -6.27 -26.67 -11.85
C SER A 147 -7.47 -25.76 -11.56
N ARG A 148 -8.41 -26.22 -10.71
CA ARG A 148 -9.57 -25.42 -10.29
C ARG A 148 -9.18 -24.19 -9.48
N LEU A 149 -8.27 -24.35 -8.50
CA LEU A 149 -7.83 -23.25 -7.64
C LEU A 149 -7.06 -22.20 -8.44
N ASN A 150 -6.23 -22.60 -9.41
CA ASN A 150 -5.53 -21.66 -10.30
C ASN A 150 -6.51 -20.84 -11.16
N ALA A 151 -7.55 -21.48 -11.71
CA ALA A 151 -8.58 -20.75 -12.45
C ALA A 151 -9.33 -19.74 -11.58
N GLU A 152 -9.64 -20.09 -10.33
CA GLU A 152 -10.30 -19.20 -9.39
C GLU A 152 -9.35 -18.06 -8.93
N ALA A 153 -8.07 -18.35 -8.66
CA ALA A 153 -7.07 -17.34 -8.34
C ALA A 153 -6.94 -16.32 -9.48
N GLN A 154 -6.84 -16.77 -10.73
CA GLN A 154 -6.79 -15.88 -11.88
C GLN A 154 -8.05 -14.98 -11.96
N ARG A 155 -9.24 -15.55 -11.75
CA ARG A 155 -10.48 -14.78 -11.73
C ARG A 155 -10.49 -13.70 -10.65
N LEU A 156 -9.99 -14.02 -9.44
CA LEU A 156 -9.91 -13.06 -8.34
C LEU A 156 -8.91 -11.94 -8.65
N THR A 157 -7.74 -12.27 -9.20
CA THR A 157 -6.74 -11.29 -9.66
C THR A 157 -7.34 -10.33 -10.70
N GLU A 158 -8.07 -10.84 -11.70
CA GLU A 158 -8.72 -10.00 -12.70
C GLU A 158 -9.77 -9.04 -12.09
N LEU A 159 -10.50 -9.51 -11.06
CA LEU A 159 -11.46 -8.67 -10.35
C LEU A 159 -10.77 -7.59 -9.48
N GLU A 160 -9.65 -7.94 -8.85
CA GLU A 160 -8.84 -7.01 -8.07
C GLU A 160 -8.25 -5.93 -8.98
N ASP A 161 -7.60 -6.32 -10.07
CA ASP A 161 -7.02 -5.40 -11.06
C ASP A 161 -8.09 -4.44 -11.59
N LYS A 162 -9.27 -4.93 -11.91
CA LYS A 162 -10.40 -4.12 -12.37
C LYS A 162 -10.89 -3.15 -11.29
N LEU A 163 -11.00 -3.61 -10.05
CA LEU A 163 -11.44 -2.79 -8.92
C LEU A 163 -10.44 -1.63 -8.67
N VAL A 164 -9.15 -1.96 -8.60
CA VAL A 164 -8.08 -0.97 -8.37
C VAL A 164 -8.00 0.00 -9.54
N THR A 165 -7.96 -0.49 -10.77
CA THR A 165 -7.89 0.35 -11.97
C THR A 165 -9.06 1.32 -12.07
N SER A 166 -10.30 0.84 -11.86
CA SER A 166 -11.48 1.72 -11.89
C SER A 166 -11.40 2.79 -10.80
N PHE A 167 -11.10 2.40 -9.58
CA PHE A 167 -11.04 3.34 -8.47
C PHE A 167 -9.93 4.40 -8.65
N VAL A 168 -8.74 3.98 -9.04
CA VAL A 168 -7.62 4.92 -9.28
C VAL A 168 -7.94 5.88 -10.43
N THR A 169 -8.50 5.37 -11.53
CA THR A 169 -8.87 6.20 -12.69
C THR A 169 -9.98 7.21 -12.38
N GLU A 170 -10.97 6.84 -11.59
CA GLU A 170 -12.04 7.74 -11.15
C GLU A 170 -11.52 8.84 -10.21
N ASN A 171 -10.37 8.61 -9.57
CA ASN A 171 -9.80 9.45 -8.53
C ASN A 171 -8.45 10.10 -8.89
N PHE A 172 -8.09 10.21 -10.17
CA PHE A 172 -6.82 10.80 -10.60
C PHE A 172 -6.58 12.23 -10.09
N ASP A 173 -7.64 13.01 -9.91
CA ASP A 173 -7.54 14.43 -9.56
C ASP A 173 -7.74 14.73 -8.07
N ASN A 174 -7.87 13.70 -7.24
CA ASN A 174 -7.93 13.83 -5.79
C ASN A 174 -6.86 12.94 -5.10
N VAL A 175 -6.84 12.94 -3.77
CA VAL A 175 -5.83 12.21 -2.99
C VAL A 175 -6.03 10.70 -2.96
N LEU A 176 -7.22 10.21 -3.32
CA LEU A 176 -7.55 8.78 -3.28
C LEU A 176 -6.84 8.00 -4.38
N GLY A 177 -6.73 8.57 -5.60
CA GLY A 177 -6.04 7.91 -6.70
C GLY A 177 -4.59 7.56 -6.38
N PRO A 178 -3.72 8.56 -6.12
CA PRO A 178 -2.34 8.30 -5.71
C PRO A 178 -2.23 7.52 -4.42
N GLY A 179 -3.13 7.76 -3.46
CA GLY A 179 -3.15 7.07 -2.16
C GLY A 179 -3.43 5.57 -2.28
N VAL A 180 -4.44 5.18 -3.05
CA VAL A 180 -4.74 3.76 -3.29
C VAL A 180 -3.65 3.13 -4.14
N PHE A 181 -3.15 3.81 -5.17
CA PHE A 181 -2.01 3.33 -5.95
C PHE A 181 -0.80 3.02 -5.06
N PHE A 182 -0.45 3.93 -4.13
CA PHE A 182 0.58 3.71 -3.12
C PHE A 182 0.31 2.44 -2.29
N MET A 183 -0.89 2.31 -1.74
CA MET A 183 -1.23 1.21 -0.83
C MET A 183 -1.17 -0.17 -1.49
N VAL A 184 -1.57 -0.28 -2.75
CA VAL A 184 -1.56 -1.57 -3.46
C VAL A 184 -0.18 -1.92 -4.04
N THR A 185 0.73 -0.95 -4.15
CA THR A 185 2.05 -1.16 -4.75
C THR A 185 3.20 -1.14 -3.74
N ILE A 186 3.03 -0.56 -2.54
CA ILE A 186 4.11 -0.40 -1.54
C ILE A 186 4.70 -1.73 -1.07
N GLY A 187 3.91 -2.80 -1.05
CA GLY A 187 4.35 -4.13 -0.66
C GLY A 187 5.24 -4.84 -1.69
N ASN A 188 5.34 -4.31 -2.91
CA ASN A 188 6.20 -4.88 -3.94
C ASN A 188 7.60 -4.23 -3.89
N PRO A 189 8.66 -4.95 -3.45
CA PRO A 189 10.01 -4.42 -3.38
C PRO A 189 10.63 -4.14 -4.76
N TYR A 190 10.08 -4.75 -5.81
CA TYR A 190 10.51 -4.57 -7.19
C TYR A 190 9.36 -4.03 -8.04
N PRO A 191 9.27 -2.71 -8.23
CA PRO A 191 8.27 -2.12 -9.12
C PRO A 191 8.32 -2.75 -10.52
N GLU A 192 7.17 -3.17 -11.04
CA GLU A 192 7.03 -3.80 -12.35
C GLU A 192 6.01 -3.06 -13.20
N LEU A 193 6.20 -3.04 -14.51
CA LEU A 193 5.20 -2.56 -15.46
C LEU A 193 4.25 -3.71 -15.81
N THR A 194 3.31 -3.95 -14.91
CA THR A 194 2.21 -4.90 -15.18
C THR A 194 1.18 -4.26 -16.13
N PRO A 195 0.35 -5.07 -16.82
CA PRO A 195 -0.66 -4.54 -17.74
C PRO A 195 -1.62 -3.52 -17.11
N TRP A 196 -2.01 -3.72 -15.83
CA TRP A 196 -2.89 -2.79 -15.13
C TRP A 196 -2.19 -1.46 -14.79
N ILE A 197 -0.89 -1.47 -14.47
CA ILE A 197 -0.08 -0.26 -14.26
C ILE A 197 0.02 0.53 -15.57
N GLU A 198 0.31 -0.14 -16.68
CA GLU A 198 0.38 0.50 -18.00
C GLU A 198 -0.98 1.09 -18.41
N ASP A 199 -2.07 0.38 -18.14
CA ASP A 199 -3.43 0.86 -18.42
C ASP A 199 -3.74 2.12 -17.62
N ILE A 200 -3.47 2.15 -16.30
CA ILE A 200 -3.59 3.34 -15.46
C ILE A 200 -2.75 4.49 -16.01
N MET A 201 -1.47 4.27 -16.25
CA MET A 201 -0.55 5.33 -16.67
C MET A 201 -0.88 5.88 -18.06
N SER A 202 -1.45 5.08 -18.95
CA SER A 202 -1.92 5.52 -20.27
C SER A 202 -3.07 6.52 -20.20
N LYS A 203 -3.94 6.40 -19.19
CA LYS A 203 -5.14 7.23 -18.97
C LYS A 203 -4.89 8.36 -17.97
N ALA A 204 -3.79 8.30 -17.22
CA ALA A 204 -3.51 9.16 -16.08
C ALA A 204 -3.40 10.64 -16.46
N THR A 205 -3.99 11.50 -15.64
CA THR A 205 -3.85 12.96 -15.71
C THR A 205 -2.44 13.40 -15.33
N ASP A 206 -2.06 14.60 -15.74
CA ASP A 206 -0.76 15.18 -15.36
C ASP A 206 -0.63 15.31 -13.84
N LYS A 207 -1.73 15.56 -13.13
CA LYS A 207 -1.73 15.63 -11.68
C LYS A 207 -1.34 14.30 -11.04
N PHE A 208 -1.93 13.21 -11.48
CA PHE A 208 -1.60 11.87 -11.00
C PHE A 208 -0.15 11.47 -11.35
N LYS A 209 0.27 11.69 -12.60
CA LYS A 209 1.65 11.41 -13.08
C LYS A 209 2.73 12.19 -12.33
N ASN A 210 2.40 13.39 -11.84
CA ASN A 210 3.33 14.23 -11.08
C ASN A 210 3.28 14.02 -9.58
N ASP A 211 2.39 13.14 -9.06
CA ASP A 211 2.48 12.72 -7.68
C ASP A 211 3.86 12.10 -7.40
N ALA A 212 4.46 12.43 -6.26
CA ALA A 212 5.85 12.08 -5.96
C ALA A 212 6.07 10.55 -5.96
N TYR A 213 5.15 9.81 -5.34
CA TYR A 213 5.25 8.36 -5.28
C TYR A 213 4.97 7.69 -6.63
N VAL A 214 3.90 8.09 -7.31
CA VAL A 214 3.52 7.53 -8.62
C VAL A 214 4.65 7.69 -9.62
N LYS A 215 5.23 8.87 -9.68
CA LYS A 215 6.35 9.20 -10.58
C LYS A 215 7.59 8.35 -10.29
N ASP A 216 7.95 8.21 -9.02
CA ASP A 216 9.11 7.41 -8.59
C ASP A 216 8.88 5.92 -8.87
N TYR A 217 7.71 5.39 -8.52
CA TYR A 217 7.32 4.02 -8.82
C TYR A 217 7.40 3.71 -10.30
N TYR A 218 6.76 4.53 -11.14
CA TYR A 218 6.71 4.30 -12.58
C TYR A 218 8.10 4.34 -13.22
N LYS A 219 8.94 5.30 -12.81
CA LYS A 219 10.34 5.38 -13.24
C LYS A 219 11.11 4.11 -12.89
N LYS A 220 11.03 3.65 -11.64
CA LYS A 220 11.69 2.42 -11.19
C LYS A 220 11.19 1.18 -11.94
N ALA A 221 9.87 1.10 -12.17
CA ALA A 221 9.28 0.00 -12.94
C ALA A 221 9.82 -0.06 -14.38
N GLN A 222 9.95 1.11 -15.05
CA GLN A 222 10.55 1.19 -16.38
C GLN A 222 12.04 0.80 -16.37
N GLU A 223 12.79 1.21 -15.35
CA GLU A 223 14.20 0.85 -15.20
C GLU A 223 14.37 -0.66 -14.98
N ASN A 224 13.55 -1.26 -14.12
CA ASN A 224 13.55 -2.71 -13.86
C ASN A 224 13.21 -3.48 -15.15
N GLN A 225 12.20 -3.04 -15.90
CA GLN A 225 11.86 -3.67 -17.16
C GLN A 225 13.00 -3.57 -18.20
N ALA A 226 13.68 -2.42 -18.27
CA ALA A 226 14.84 -2.27 -19.14
C ALA A 226 15.99 -3.20 -18.77
N ILE A 227 16.22 -3.43 -17.47
CA ILE A 227 17.21 -4.40 -16.97
C ILE A 227 16.80 -5.82 -17.35
N MET A 228 15.54 -6.21 -17.12
CA MET A 228 15.03 -7.53 -17.47
C MET A 228 15.13 -7.83 -18.96
N ASN A 229 14.94 -6.81 -19.79
CA ASN A 229 15.07 -6.91 -21.26
C ASN A 229 16.52 -6.83 -21.77
N GLY A 230 17.52 -6.72 -20.86
CA GLY A 230 18.94 -6.62 -21.20
C GLY A 230 19.35 -5.27 -21.82
N MET A 231 18.48 -4.26 -21.76
CA MET A 231 18.73 -2.93 -22.32
C MET A 231 19.52 -2.02 -21.35
N LYS A 232 19.55 -2.36 -20.06
CA LYS A 232 20.28 -1.63 -19.02
C LYS A 232 20.96 -2.64 -18.10
N THR A 233 22.20 -2.34 -17.67
CA THR A 233 22.87 -3.10 -16.62
C THR A 233 22.38 -2.61 -15.24
N PRO A 234 22.18 -3.51 -14.26
CA PRO A 234 21.89 -3.09 -12.88
C PRO A 234 22.99 -2.15 -12.36
N ASP A 235 22.61 -1.05 -11.71
CA ASP A 235 23.56 -0.22 -10.97
C ASP A 235 24.07 -1.02 -9.75
N MET A 236 25.18 -1.75 -9.95
CA MET A 236 25.87 -2.37 -8.82
C MET A 236 26.51 -1.26 -7.98
N PRO A 237 26.33 -1.28 -6.64
CA PRO A 237 27.10 -0.39 -5.78
C PRO A 237 28.60 -0.56 -6.11
N PRO A 238 29.38 0.55 -6.15
CA PRO A 238 30.81 0.44 -6.41
C PRO A 238 31.43 -0.54 -5.44
N ALA A 239 32.16 -1.54 -5.98
CA ALA A 239 32.87 -2.50 -5.16
C ALA A 239 33.74 -1.73 -4.15
N PRO A 240 33.80 -2.13 -2.85
CA PRO A 240 34.64 -1.45 -1.90
C PRO A 240 36.06 -1.43 -2.42
N ALA A 241 36.61 -0.23 -2.57
CA ALA A 241 37.98 -0.03 -3.02
C ALA A 241 38.93 -0.71 -2.01
N GLY A 242 39.45 -1.89 -2.37
CA GLY A 242 40.41 -2.60 -1.55
C GLY A 242 40.49 -4.12 -1.68
N ALA A 243 39.74 -4.77 -2.56
CA ALA A 243 39.94 -6.19 -2.82
C ALA A 243 40.90 -6.37 -4.01
N PRO A 244 42.06 -7.04 -3.85
CA PRO A 244 42.94 -7.37 -4.98
C PRO A 244 42.24 -8.41 -5.85
N GLY A 245 42.15 -8.11 -7.14
CA GLY A 245 41.76 -8.90 -8.29
C GLY A 245 41.37 -10.37 -8.09
N MET A 246 40.08 -10.60 -7.88
CA MET A 246 39.48 -11.86 -8.30
C MET A 246 38.77 -11.60 -9.61
N ALA A 247 39.29 -12.15 -10.71
CA ALA A 247 38.57 -12.21 -11.98
C ALA A 247 37.17 -12.87 -11.76
N PRO A 248 36.16 -12.48 -12.51
CA PRO A 248 34.85 -13.13 -12.43
C PRO A 248 35.03 -14.62 -12.80
N GLN A 249 34.90 -15.50 -11.82
CA GLN A 249 34.75 -16.92 -12.10
C GLN A 249 33.34 -17.09 -12.69
N MET A 250 33.30 -17.52 -13.95
CA MET A 250 32.07 -18.07 -14.53
C MET A 250 31.51 -19.15 -13.57
N PRO A 251 30.18 -19.28 -13.45
CA PRO A 251 29.58 -20.36 -12.69
C PRO A 251 30.13 -21.69 -13.23
N GLN A 252 30.89 -22.41 -12.41
CA GLN A 252 31.24 -23.79 -12.71
C GLN A 252 29.93 -24.57 -12.77
N GLN A 253 29.73 -25.27 -13.88
CA GLN A 253 28.67 -26.24 -14.03
C GLN A 253 28.66 -27.16 -12.80
N ALA A 254 27.49 -27.37 -12.23
CA ALA A 254 27.30 -28.35 -11.18
C ALA A 254 27.87 -29.70 -11.65
N PRO A 255 28.53 -30.46 -10.77
CA PRO A 255 29.06 -31.79 -11.12
C PRO A 255 27.86 -32.64 -11.61
N GLU A 256 28.02 -33.19 -12.80
CA GLU A 256 27.07 -34.18 -13.36
C GLU A 256 26.97 -35.33 -12.35
N GLY A 257 25.75 -35.63 -11.92
CA GLY A 257 25.45 -36.78 -11.10
C GLY A 257 25.85 -38.09 -11.84
N PRO A 258 26.12 -39.17 -11.10
CA PRO A 258 26.60 -40.43 -11.70
C PRO A 258 25.60 -40.92 -12.71
N THR A 259 26.13 -41.31 -13.87
CA THR A 259 25.33 -41.88 -14.97
C THR A 259 24.72 -43.22 -14.56
N PRO A 260 23.60 -43.67 -15.15
CA PRO A 260 22.93 -44.93 -14.79
C PRO A 260 23.80 -46.19 -14.87
N ASN A 261 24.97 -46.14 -15.52
CA ASN A 261 25.90 -47.25 -15.65
C ASN A 261 26.90 -47.38 -14.48
N GLU A 262 27.03 -46.40 -13.60
CA GLU A 262 27.94 -46.51 -12.46
C GLU A 262 27.25 -47.09 -11.21
N MET A 263 25.94 -47.22 -11.18
CA MET A 263 25.19 -47.83 -10.08
C MET A 263 25.01 -49.36 -10.21
N ALA A 264 25.57 -50.00 -11.24
CA ALA A 264 25.38 -51.41 -11.50
C ALA A 264 26.60 -52.29 -11.22
N LYS A 265 27.57 -51.91 -10.36
CA LYS A 265 28.64 -52.83 -9.93
C LYS A 265 28.34 -53.35 -8.52
N PRO A 266 28.20 -54.67 -8.34
CA PRO A 266 28.08 -55.30 -7.04
C PRO A 266 29.46 -55.20 -6.30
N THR A 267 29.42 -54.79 -5.03
CA THR A 267 30.53 -54.87 -4.11
C THR A 267 30.76 -56.34 -3.74
N GLU A 268 31.98 -56.84 -4.00
CA GLU A 268 32.50 -58.04 -3.35
C GLU A 268 32.90 -57.72 -1.91
#